data_771f3b18a493c734ab5d14729a56b536
#
_entry.id   771f3b18a493c734ab5d14729a56b536
#
_cell.length_a   1.000
_cell.length_b   1.000
_cell.length_c   1.000
_cell.angle_alpha   90.00
_cell.angle_beta   90.00
_cell.angle_gamma   90.00
#
_symmetry.space_group_name_H-M   'P 1'
#
loop_
_entity.id
_entity.type
_entity.pdbx_description
1 polymer ?
#
loop_
_entity_poly.entity_id
_entity_poly.type
_entity_poly.pdbx_seq_one_letter_code
_entity_poly.pdbx_strand_id
1 'polypeptide(L)'
;MSNIDNIVSKLDHGNNLSVEESSYVSNQMFNGLMSDDQIIKVLEFINKNGVSINEIIGFATSMRKISKKVSLNFKVIDSCGTGGDGLGTFNISTCSSFIAAACGVKIAKHGNKAITSSSGSADLLHDAGAKIDLNPEQVRKCIEELNFGFMFAPMHHQAMKNVANARKAISPNKTIFNLLGPITNPAGADIQLIGVYNVDSMKLLAQALLKLGTRRAILVNSKDGLDEASIYDLTYVTEIKDNKIAEYTINPDDYHLKGKELKNIITDSHKSSLDMTLAVFNNEDSDALKIAVLNASLLVMLYKDCDTINDAITECMEALSNYSVRDKFNQYIDFTNQV
;
A
#
# COMPACT_ATOMS: atom_id res chain seq x y z
N MET A 1 -39.12 5.96 4.59
CA MET A 1 -37.94 5.10 4.51
C MET A 1 -36.74 5.93 4.97
N SER A 2 -35.83 5.34 5.75
CA SER A 2 -34.56 6.02 6.09
C SER A 2 -33.72 6.23 4.82
N ASN A 3 -32.78 7.18 4.85
CA ASN A 3 -31.89 7.38 3.70
C ASN A 3 -31.02 6.13 3.42
N ILE A 4 -30.78 5.29 4.44
CA ILE A 4 -30.08 3.99 4.32
C ILE A 4 -30.96 2.97 3.56
N ASP A 5 -32.26 2.89 3.86
CA ASP A 5 -33.17 1.97 3.17
C ASP A 5 -33.26 2.27 1.67
N ASN A 6 -33.24 3.56 1.31
CA ASN A 6 -33.22 3.98 -0.09
C ASN A 6 -31.93 3.55 -0.80
N ILE A 7 -30.77 3.69 -0.12
CA ILE A 7 -29.47 3.26 -0.64
C ILE A 7 -29.45 1.73 -0.85
N VAL A 8 -29.90 0.97 0.16
CA VAL A 8 -29.97 -0.50 0.06
C VAL A 8 -30.89 -0.93 -1.09
N SER A 9 -32.06 -0.29 -1.22
CA SER A 9 -33.00 -0.57 -2.33
C SER A 9 -32.38 -0.26 -3.70
N LYS A 10 -31.66 0.87 -3.83
CA LYS A 10 -30.97 1.26 -5.06
C LYS A 10 -29.94 0.21 -5.48
N LEU A 11 -29.12 -0.24 -4.53
CA LEU A 11 -28.09 -1.25 -4.75
C LEU A 11 -28.69 -2.62 -5.12
N ASP A 12 -29.79 -3.01 -4.48
CA ASP A 12 -30.50 -4.28 -4.77
C ASP A 12 -31.04 -4.33 -6.21
N HIS A 13 -31.44 -3.16 -6.75
CA HIS A 13 -31.85 -3.01 -8.15
C HIS A 13 -30.68 -2.94 -9.15
N GLY A 14 -29.45 -3.23 -8.73
CA GLY A 14 -28.27 -3.28 -9.58
C GLY A 14 -27.65 -1.91 -9.94
N ASN A 15 -28.03 -0.86 -9.22
CA ASN A 15 -27.50 0.49 -9.47
C ASN A 15 -26.35 0.82 -8.50
N ASN A 16 -25.26 1.37 -9.03
CA ASN A 16 -24.14 1.86 -8.22
C ASN A 16 -24.49 3.19 -7.54
N LEU A 17 -23.76 3.51 -6.47
CA LEU A 17 -23.94 4.74 -5.70
C LEU A 17 -23.23 5.93 -6.33
N SER A 18 -23.77 7.13 -6.15
CA SER A 18 -23.04 8.37 -6.39
C SER A 18 -21.94 8.57 -5.34
N VAL A 19 -21.05 9.57 -5.55
CA VAL A 19 -20.03 9.93 -4.57
C VAL A 19 -20.65 10.36 -3.24
N GLU A 20 -21.73 11.15 -3.30
CA GLU A 20 -22.45 11.65 -2.13
C GLU A 20 -23.14 10.53 -1.35
N GLU A 21 -23.82 9.62 -2.05
CA GLU A 21 -24.48 8.45 -1.43
C GLU A 21 -23.42 7.51 -0.80
N SER A 22 -22.32 7.28 -1.49
CA SER A 22 -21.20 6.46 -1.01
C SER A 22 -20.52 7.09 0.21
N SER A 23 -20.32 8.41 0.19
CA SER A 23 -19.80 9.14 1.35
C SER A 23 -20.78 9.11 2.52
N TYR A 24 -22.08 9.23 2.27
CA TYR A 24 -23.09 9.16 3.32
C TYR A 24 -23.10 7.77 3.98
N VAL A 25 -23.26 6.69 3.19
CA VAL A 25 -23.34 5.33 3.73
C VAL A 25 -22.06 4.92 4.45
N SER A 26 -20.90 5.23 3.91
CA SER A 26 -19.61 4.94 4.57
C SER A 26 -19.44 5.72 5.88
N ASN A 27 -19.89 6.98 5.94
CA ASN A 27 -19.90 7.74 7.20
C ASN A 27 -20.83 7.10 8.24
N GLN A 28 -22.02 6.59 7.86
CA GLN A 28 -22.90 5.87 8.78
C GLN A 28 -22.23 4.61 9.32
N MET A 29 -21.56 3.83 8.47
CA MET A 29 -20.80 2.65 8.86
C MET A 29 -19.67 2.99 9.85
N PHE A 30 -18.84 3.97 9.53
CA PHE A 30 -17.68 4.35 10.32
C PHE A 30 -18.04 4.97 11.68
N ASN A 31 -19.19 5.61 11.79
CA ASN A 31 -19.71 6.14 13.04
C ASN A 31 -20.51 5.11 13.87
N GLY A 32 -20.62 3.86 13.40
CA GLY A 32 -21.34 2.79 14.11
C GLY A 32 -22.86 3.01 14.15
N LEU A 33 -23.41 3.70 13.16
CA LEU A 33 -24.84 4.01 13.03
C LEU A 33 -25.61 3.01 12.15
N MET A 34 -24.93 1.93 11.72
CA MET A 34 -25.52 0.82 10.97
C MET A 34 -25.27 -0.50 11.70
N SER A 35 -26.25 -1.41 11.63
CA SER A 35 -26.05 -2.78 12.12
C SER A 35 -25.13 -3.57 11.19
N ASP A 36 -24.49 -4.63 11.72
CA ASP A 36 -23.65 -5.53 10.92
C ASP A 36 -24.41 -6.08 9.70
N ASP A 37 -25.68 -6.45 9.84
CA ASP A 37 -26.53 -6.95 8.73
C ASP A 37 -26.73 -5.90 7.64
N GLN A 38 -26.92 -4.63 8.00
CA GLN A 38 -27.06 -3.55 7.03
C GLN A 38 -25.73 -3.32 6.30
N ILE A 39 -24.60 -3.36 7.01
CA ILE A 39 -23.26 -3.23 6.42
C ILE A 39 -22.98 -4.39 5.46
N ILE A 40 -23.28 -5.63 5.87
CA ILE A 40 -23.12 -6.84 5.04
C ILE A 40 -23.90 -6.68 3.73
N LYS A 41 -25.18 -6.34 3.80
CA LYS A 41 -26.02 -6.14 2.60
C LYS A 41 -25.44 -5.11 1.65
N VAL A 42 -25.01 -3.94 2.16
CA VAL A 42 -24.42 -2.90 1.31
C VAL A 42 -23.17 -3.41 0.63
N LEU A 43 -22.26 -4.07 1.36
CA LEU A 43 -21.00 -4.58 0.80
C LEU A 43 -21.23 -5.70 -0.22
N GLU A 44 -22.18 -6.61 0.04
CA GLU A 44 -22.53 -7.69 -0.90
C GLU A 44 -23.14 -7.14 -2.19
N PHE A 45 -24.04 -6.14 -2.09
CA PHE A 45 -24.62 -5.53 -3.28
C PHE A 45 -23.59 -4.74 -4.09
N ILE A 46 -22.68 -3.98 -3.43
CA ILE A 46 -21.56 -3.31 -4.13
C ILE A 46 -20.69 -4.33 -4.86
N ASN A 47 -20.39 -5.46 -4.21
CA ASN A 47 -19.62 -6.54 -4.84
C ASN A 47 -20.36 -7.17 -6.02
N LYS A 48 -21.65 -7.47 -5.87
CA LYS A 48 -22.49 -8.06 -6.91
C LYS A 48 -22.62 -7.16 -8.13
N ASN A 49 -22.75 -5.86 -7.92
CA ASN A 49 -22.91 -4.87 -9.01
C ASN A 49 -21.56 -4.51 -9.67
N GLY A 50 -20.44 -4.90 -9.06
CA GLY A 50 -19.08 -4.42 -9.39
C GLY A 50 -18.82 -3.04 -8.79
N VAL A 51 -17.70 -2.94 -8.07
CA VAL A 51 -17.28 -1.69 -7.41
C VAL A 51 -17.07 -0.59 -8.45
N SER A 52 -17.69 0.56 -8.26
CA SER A 52 -17.56 1.73 -9.15
C SER A 52 -16.55 2.75 -8.63
N ILE A 53 -16.05 3.60 -9.54
CA ILE A 53 -15.13 4.70 -9.21
C ILE A 53 -15.77 5.66 -8.19
N ASN A 54 -17.06 5.96 -8.31
CA ASN A 54 -17.78 6.86 -7.40
C ASN A 54 -17.86 6.28 -5.99
N GLU A 55 -18.05 4.99 -5.86
CA GLU A 55 -18.04 4.30 -4.56
C GLU A 55 -16.65 4.33 -3.92
N ILE A 56 -15.59 4.07 -4.68
CA ILE A 56 -14.21 4.18 -4.20
C ILE A 56 -13.93 5.59 -3.68
N ILE A 57 -14.30 6.64 -4.45
CA ILE A 57 -14.10 8.04 -4.07
C ILE A 57 -14.86 8.39 -2.79
N GLY A 58 -16.14 8.02 -2.71
CA GLY A 58 -16.97 8.33 -1.56
C GLY A 58 -16.47 7.68 -0.27
N PHE A 59 -16.15 6.38 -0.31
CA PHE A 59 -15.59 5.65 0.83
C PHE A 59 -14.20 6.18 1.22
N ALA A 60 -13.32 6.42 0.25
CA ALA A 60 -11.98 6.97 0.52
C ALA A 60 -12.06 8.38 1.14
N THR A 61 -12.92 9.25 0.64
CA THR A 61 -13.14 10.60 1.18
C THR A 61 -13.58 10.55 2.63
N SER A 62 -14.56 9.70 2.95
CA SER A 62 -15.04 9.51 4.32
C SER A 62 -13.93 8.98 5.23
N MET A 63 -13.19 7.96 4.78
CA MET A 63 -12.12 7.35 5.57
C MET A 63 -10.95 8.31 5.81
N ARG A 64 -10.54 9.08 4.79
CA ARG A 64 -9.53 10.14 4.92
C ARG A 64 -9.96 11.23 5.91
N LYS A 65 -11.25 11.58 5.95
CA LYS A 65 -11.79 12.63 6.84
C LYS A 65 -11.70 12.26 8.30
N ILE A 66 -11.95 10.99 8.65
CA ILE A 66 -12.00 10.50 10.04
C ILE A 66 -10.70 9.90 10.53
N SER A 67 -9.69 9.75 9.66
CA SER A 67 -8.39 9.21 10.04
C SER A 67 -7.64 10.14 11.00
N LYS A 68 -6.85 9.56 11.90
CA LYS A 68 -5.87 10.31 12.70
C LYS A 68 -4.70 10.68 11.77
N LYS A 69 -4.68 11.95 11.38
CA LYS A 69 -3.72 12.47 10.39
C LYS A 69 -2.31 12.64 10.97
N VAL A 70 -1.32 12.34 10.16
CA VAL A 70 0.08 12.73 10.36
C VAL A 70 0.30 14.02 9.55
N SER A 71 0.39 15.16 10.24
CA SER A 71 0.56 16.46 9.56
C SER A 71 2.01 16.69 9.21
N LEU A 72 2.31 16.83 7.94
CA LEU A 72 3.64 17.04 7.39
C LEU A 72 3.68 18.33 6.56
N ASN A 73 4.82 19.05 6.59
CA ASN A 73 5.05 20.25 5.79
C ASN A 73 6.07 20.03 4.67
N PHE A 74 6.32 18.77 4.33
CA PHE A 74 7.24 18.35 3.28
C PHE A 74 6.64 17.19 2.46
N LYS A 75 7.19 16.99 1.27
CA LYS A 75 6.81 15.93 0.34
C LYS A 75 7.13 14.55 0.93
N VAL A 76 6.21 13.60 0.78
CA VAL A 76 6.39 12.19 1.15
C VAL A 76 5.83 11.28 0.06
N ILE A 77 6.27 10.03 0.08
CA ILE A 77 5.75 8.96 -0.78
C ILE A 77 5.27 7.78 0.08
N ASP A 78 4.20 7.11 -0.37
CA ASP A 78 3.73 5.84 0.20
C ASP A 78 4.03 4.67 -0.74
N SER A 79 4.27 3.49 -0.15
CA SER A 79 4.45 2.22 -0.86
C SER A 79 3.46 1.16 -0.35
N CYS A 80 2.20 1.51 -0.22
CA CYS A 80 1.17 0.62 0.28
C CYS A 80 0.41 -0.03 -0.87
N GLY A 81 0.47 -1.37 -0.99
CA GLY A 81 -0.33 -2.14 -1.93
C GLY A 81 -1.70 -2.57 -1.38
N THR A 82 -2.52 -3.13 -2.24
CA THR A 82 -3.81 -3.73 -1.86
C THR A 82 -3.64 -5.04 -1.10
N GLY A 83 -2.50 -5.70 -1.28
CA GLY A 83 -2.28 -7.08 -0.87
C GLY A 83 -3.24 -8.05 -1.56
N GLY A 84 -3.16 -9.31 -1.16
CA GLY A 84 -4.13 -10.30 -1.60
C GLY A 84 -3.84 -10.96 -2.93
N ASP A 85 -2.59 -10.96 -3.39
CA ASP A 85 -2.08 -11.76 -4.50
C ASP A 85 -2.04 -13.26 -4.16
N GLY A 86 -1.94 -13.59 -2.85
CA GLY A 86 -1.96 -14.97 -2.36
C GLY A 86 -0.65 -15.73 -2.57
N LEU A 87 0.42 -15.09 -3.01
CA LEU A 87 1.68 -15.73 -3.37
C LEU A 87 2.62 -15.97 -2.18
N GLY A 88 2.42 -15.26 -1.06
CA GLY A 88 3.21 -15.49 0.15
C GLY A 88 4.67 -15.05 0.06
N THR A 89 4.95 -13.99 -0.69
CA THR A 89 6.30 -13.42 -0.80
C THR A 89 6.76 -12.77 0.50
N PHE A 90 8.07 -12.57 0.63
CA PHE A 90 8.60 -11.73 1.71
C PHE A 90 8.10 -10.28 1.57
N ASN A 91 8.34 -9.44 2.58
CA ASN A 91 7.82 -8.07 2.61
C ASN A 91 8.56 -7.14 1.63
N ILE A 92 8.37 -7.35 0.31
CA ILE A 92 9.03 -6.62 -0.77
C ILE A 92 8.85 -5.11 -0.60
N SER A 93 7.62 -4.64 -0.45
CA SER A 93 7.33 -3.21 -0.35
C SER A 93 7.95 -2.55 0.89
N THR A 94 8.04 -3.26 2.03
CA THR A 94 8.71 -2.72 3.23
C THR A 94 10.23 -2.71 3.05
N CYS A 95 10.80 -3.77 2.52
CA CYS A 95 12.21 -3.86 2.18
C CYS A 95 12.63 -2.73 1.21
N SER A 96 11.90 -2.57 0.11
CA SER A 96 12.10 -1.50 -0.89
C SER A 96 11.99 -0.09 -0.31
N SER A 97 11.10 0.10 0.67
CA SER A 97 10.93 1.38 1.36
C SER A 97 12.18 1.79 2.16
N PHE A 98 12.86 0.85 2.83
CA PHE A 98 14.10 1.15 3.54
C PHE A 98 15.25 1.46 2.59
N ILE A 99 15.33 0.76 1.44
CA ILE A 99 16.30 1.07 0.39
C ILE A 99 16.07 2.50 -0.11
N ALA A 100 14.84 2.86 -0.47
CA ALA A 100 14.50 4.20 -0.93
C ALA A 100 14.74 5.27 0.15
N ALA A 101 14.46 4.97 1.43
CA ALA A 101 14.74 5.89 2.53
C ALA A 101 16.25 6.15 2.73
N ALA A 102 17.08 5.14 2.51
CA ALA A 102 18.55 5.31 2.53
C ALA A 102 19.04 6.19 1.36
N CYS A 103 18.35 6.18 0.23
CA CYS A 103 18.54 7.12 -0.88
C CYS A 103 17.95 8.52 -0.62
N GLY A 104 17.51 8.85 0.61
CA GLY A 104 16.98 10.17 0.96
C GLY A 104 15.52 10.41 0.59
N VAL A 105 14.78 9.39 0.16
CA VAL A 105 13.34 9.46 -0.11
C VAL A 105 12.57 9.46 1.21
N LYS A 106 11.70 10.45 1.43
CA LYS A 106 10.86 10.50 2.64
C LYS A 106 9.64 9.60 2.49
N ILE A 107 9.70 8.44 3.16
CA ILE A 107 8.67 7.41 3.13
C ILE A 107 7.66 7.61 4.26
N ALA A 108 6.39 7.75 3.93
CA ALA A 108 5.27 7.71 4.86
C ALA A 108 4.47 6.42 4.63
N LYS A 109 5.02 5.29 5.10
CA LYS A 109 4.47 3.96 4.79
C LYS A 109 3.22 3.67 5.60
N HIS A 110 2.10 3.47 4.92
CA HIS A 110 0.88 2.93 5.51
C HIS A 110 0.89 1.40 5.43
N GLY A 111 0.55 0.72 6.52
CA GLY A 111 0.58 -0.74 6.52
C GLY A 111 -0.16 -1.39 7.68
N ASN A 112 -0.26 -2.72 7.62
CA ASN A 112 -1.00 -3.52 8.59
C ASN A 112 -0.28 -4.85 8.85
N LYS A 113 -0.83 -5.62 9.81
CA LYS A 113 -0.51 -7.04 9.98
C LYS A 113 -1.06 -7.85 8.81
N ALA A 114 -0.46 -9.02 8.58
CA ALA A 114 -0.94 -9.97 7.57
C ALA A 114 -2.40 -10.36 7.83
N ILE A 115 -3.18 -10.47 6.73
CA ILE A 115 -4.54 -11.04 6.76
C ILE A 115 -4.57 -12.36 5.97
N THR A 116 -3.90 -12.40 4.83
CA THR A 116 -3.88 -13.54 3.89
C THR A 116 -2.48 -14.01 3.54
N SER A 117 -1.45 -13.20 3.74
CA SER A 117 -0.04 -13.52 3.50
C SER A 117 0.64 -14.11 4.74
N SER A 118 1.86 -14.66 4.57
CA SER A 118 2.67 -15.19 5.66
C SER A 118 3.21 -14.12 6.61
N SER A 119 3.36 -12.86 6.16
CA SER A 119 3.88 -11.75 6.95
C SER A 119 3.39 -10.41 6.38
N GLY A 120 2.86 -9.52 7.24
CA GLY A 120 2.52 -8.15 6.89
C GLY A 120 3.65 -7.18 7.24
N SER A 121 3.55 -5.94 6.77
CA SER A 121 4.55 -4.90 7.06
C SER A 121 4.70 -4.60 8.56
N ALA A 122 3.60 -4.66 9.32
CA ALA A 122 3.60 -4.48 10.76
C ALA A 122 4.27 -5.67 11.48
N ASP A 123 4.05 -6.88 10.97
CA ASP A 123 4.64 -8.08 11.56
C ASP A 123 6.17 -8.06 11.41
N LEU A 124 6.67 -7.75 10.20
CA LEU A 124 8.11 -7.64 9.93
C LEU A 124 8.78 -6.60 10.85
N LEU A 125 8.19 -5.40 10.99
CA LEU A 125 8.77 -4.34 11.81
C LEU A 125 8.74 -4.70 13.31
N HIS A 126 7.64 -5.29 13.77
CA HIS A 126 7.51 -5.76 15.15
C HIS A 126 8.53 -6.86 15.48
N ASP A 127 8.68 -7.85 14.60
CA ASP A 127 9.61 -8.96 14.81
C ASP A 127 11.08 -8.52 14.72
N ALA A 128 11.35 -7.44 13.99
CA ALA A 128 12.65 -6.75 14.01
C ALA A 128 12.91 -5.94 15.29
N GLY A 129 11.91 -5.80 16.17
CA GLY A 129 12.02 -5.05 17.44
C GLY A 129 11.61 -3.58 17.38
N ALA A 130 11.02 -3.12 16.26
CA ALA A 130 10.50 -1.76 16.17
C ALA A 130 9.16 -1.61 16.90
N LYS A 131 8.95 -0.49 17.58
CA LYS A 131 7.64 -0.12 18.10
C LYS A 131 6.77 0.38 16.96
N ILE A 132 5.65 -0.31 16.71
CA ILE A 132 4.76 -0.05 15.57
C ILE A 132 3.53 0.81 15.91
N ASP A 133 3.17 0.93 17.17
CA ASP A 133 1.99 1.64 17.67
C ASP A 133 2.27 3.13 17.97
N LEU A 134 3.04 3.76 17.10
CA LEU A 134 3.41 5.17 17.22
C LEU A 134 2.21 6.08 16.99
N ASN A 135 2.16 7.18 17.76
CA ASN A 135 1.19 8.24 17.51
C ASN A 135 1.62 9.13 16.31
N PRO A 136 0.72 9.99 15.79
CA PRO A 136 1.03 10.80 14.62
C PRO A 136 2.27 11.68 14.74
N GLU A 137 2.55 12.23 15.91
CA GLU A 137 3.74 13.08 16.15
C GLU A 137 5.03 12.27 16.17
N GLN A 138 5.01 11.07 16.74
CA GLN A 138 6.13 10.14 16.72
C GLN A 138 6.44 9.67 15.29
N VAL A 139 5.40 9.34 14.51
CA VAL A 139 5.56 9.01 13.07
C VAL A 139 6.19 10.19 12.31
N ARG A 140 5.70 11.42 12.55
CA ARG A 140 6.27 12.63 11.93
C ARG A 140 7.77 12.74 12.20
N LYS A 141 8.18 12.58 13.46
CA LYS A 141 9.60 12.61 13.87
C LYS A 141 10.42 11.54 13.15
N CYS A 142 9.92 10.30 13.07
CA CYS A 142 10.59 9.23 12.33
C CYS A 142 10.85 9.61 10.86
N ILE A 143 9.85 10.22 10.17
CA ILE A 143 10.02 10.64 8.78
C ILE A 143 11.01 11.80 8.66
N GLU A 144 10.96 12.76 9.57
CA GLU A 144 11.87 13.93 9.58
C GLU A 144 13.33 13.52 9.76
N GLU A 145 13.61 12.68 10.76
CA GLU A 145 14.98 12.31 11.16
C GLU A 145 15.56 11.18 10.32
N LEU A 146 14.71 10.21 9.95
CA LEU A 146 15.17 8.96 9.35
C LEU A 146 14.69 8.75 7.91
N ASN A 147 13.92 9.66 7.34
CA ASN A 147 13.27 9.51 6.04
C ASN A 147 12.30 8.31 5.96
N PHE A 148 11.94 7.69 7.08
CA PHE A 148 11.01 6.57 7.11
C PHE A 148 10.11 6.66 8.34
N GLY A 149 8.79 6.55 8.14
CA GLY A 149 7.81 6.43 9.21
C GLY A 149 6.73 5.44 8.85
N PHE A 150 6.40 4.57 9.79
CA PHE A 150 5.36 3.55 9.63
C PHE A 150 4.06 3.98 10.31
N MET A 151 2.97 3.95 9.58
CA MET A 151 1.63 4.25 10.04
C MET A 151 0.84 2.95 10.15
N PHE A 152 0.76 2.40 11.35
CA PHE A 152 0.01 1.18 11.62
C PHE A 152 -1.50 1.46 11.48
N ALA A 153 -2.15 0.84 10.51
CA ALA A 153 -3.54 1.13 10.12
C ALA A 153 -4.54 1.17 11.29
N PRO A 154 -4.54 0.26 12.29
CA PRO A 154 -5.44 0.33 13.43
C PRO A 154 -5.27 1.58 14.31
N MET A 155 -4.08 2.17 14.35
CA MET A 155 -3.81 3.38 15.13
C MET A 155 -4.41 4.63 14.47
N HIS A 156 -4.46 4.66 13.14
CA HIS A 156 -4.90 5.81 12.35
C HIS A 156 -6.35 5.72 11.89
N HIS A 157 -6.87 4.51 11.65
CA HIS A 157 -8.23 4.25 11.16
C HIS A 157 -9.10 3.54 12.19
N GLN A 158 -9.21 4.11 13.40
CA GLN A 158 -9.91 3.51 14.52
C GLN A 158 -11.40 3.21 14.23
N ALA A 159 -12.02 3.97 13.34
CA ALA A 159 -13.40 3.76 12.91
C ALA A 159 -13.63 2.42 12.18
N MET A 160 -12.56 1.80 11.65
CA MET A 160 -12.65 0.49 11.01
C MET A 160 -13.10 -0.63 11.96
N LYS A 161 -12.99 -0.45 13.27
CA LYS A 161 -13.55 -1.36 14.28
C LYS A 161 -15.07 -1.56 14.11
N ASN A 162 -15.78 -0.51 13.67
CA ASN A 162 -17.23 -0.52 13.52
C ASN A 162 -17.70 -1.33 12.30
N VAL A 163 -16.81 -1.71 11.39
CA VAL A 163 -17.09 -2.55 10.21
C VAL A 163 -16.39 -3.91 10.27
N ALA A 164 -15.64 -4.17 11.33
CA ALA A 164 -14.79 -5.36 11.43
C ALA A 164 -15.60 -6.67 11.43
N ASN A 165 -16.69 -6.73 12.19
CA ASN A 165 -17.56 -7.92 12.26
C ASN A 165 -18.20 -8.23 10.91
N ALA A 166 -18.78 -7.22 10.26
CA ALA A 166 -19.39 -7.36 8.94
C ALA A 166 -18.38 -7.85 7.90
N ARG A 167 -17.17 -7.28 7.89
CA ARG A 167 -16.08 -7.73 7.00
C ARG A 167 -15.66 -9.17 7.27
N LYS A 168 -15.61 -9.58 8.54
CA LYS A 168 -15.29 -10.95 8.92
C LYS A 168 -16.37 -11.93 8.46
N ALA A 169 -17.65 -11.55 8.51
CA ALA A 169 -18.75 -12.37 8.07
C ALA A 169 -18.75 -12.62 6.54
N ILE A 170 -18.25 -11.66 5.75
CA ILE A 170 -18.14 -11.78 4.28
C ILE A 170 -16.87 -12.54 3.86
N SER A 171 -15.86 -12.64 4.74
CA SER A 171 -14.59 -13.32 4.43
C SER A 171 -14.85 -14.78 3.95
N PRO A 172 -14.09 -15.28 2.95
CA PRO A 172 -12.88 -14.70 2.34
C PRO A 172 -13.11 -13.74 1.17
N ASN A 173 -14.36 -13.38 0.86
CA ASN A 173 -14.63 -12.51 -0.28
C ASN A 173 -14.02 -11.13 -0.08
N LYS A 174 -13.36 -10.62 -1.12
CA LYS A 174 -12.86 -9.25 -1.15
C LYS A 174 -14.04 -8.28 -1.19
N THR A 175 -13.87 -7.10 -0.61
CA THR A 175 -14.85 -6.00 -0.61
C THR A 175 -14.17 -4.72 -1.06
N ILE A 176 -14.94 -3.64 -1.25
CA ILE A 176 -14.40 -2.31 -1.53
C ILE A 176 -13.27 -1.91 -0.55
N PHE A 177 -13.31 -2.37 0.71
CA PHE A 177 -12.28 -2.09 1.71
C PHE A 177 -10.88 -2.62 1.34
N ASN A 178 -10.78 -3.63 0.48
CA ASN A 178 -9.49 -4.13 0.00
C ASN A 178 -8.80 -3.14 -0.95
N LEU A 179 -9.56 -2.24 -1.57
CA LEU A 179 -9.06 -1.20 -2.45
C LEU A 179 -8.72 0.10 -1.71
N LEU A 180 -9.27 0.30 -0.50
CA LEU A 180 -9.15 1.57 0.22
C LEU A 180 -7.81 1.75 0.96
N GLY A 181 -7.15 0.66 1.36
CA GLY A 181 -5.91 0.72 2.14
C GLY A 181 -4.87 1.68 1.54
N PRO A 182 -4.43 1.45 0.29
CA PRO A 182 -3.39 2.27 -0.32
C PRO A 182 -3.83 3.70 -0.66
N ILE A 183 -5.14 3.96 -0.80
CA ILE A 183 -5.63 5.28 -1.18
C ILE A 183 -6.11 6.15 -0.01
N THR A 184 -5.87 5.70 1.24
CA THR A 184 -6.30 6.41 2.45
C THR A 184 -5.15 6.68 3.43
N ASN A 185 -3.94 6.91 2.90
CA ASN A 185 -2.75 7.20 3.68
C ASN A 185 -2.97 8.36 4.66
N PRO A 186 -2.72 8.17 5.98
CA PRO A 186 -2.98 9.19 7.02
C PRO A 186 -2.09 10.44 6.91
N ALA A 187 -0.93 10.35 6.26
CA ALA A 187 -0.07 11.50 5.99
C ALA A 187 -0.50 12.30 4.74
N GLY A 188 -1.54 11.82 4.03
CA GLY A 188 -2.00 12.47 2.80
C GLY A 188 -0.99 12.41 1.67
N ALA A 189 -0.17 11.35 1.61
CA ALA A 189 0.81 11.18 0.54
C ALA A 189 0.14 11.29 -0.83
N ASP A 190 0.58 12.25 -1.64
CA ASP A 190 0.11 12.53 -2.99
C ASP A 190 1.03 11.95 -4.07
N ILE A 191 2.09 11.26 -3.63
CA ILE A 191 2.97 10.42 -4.45
C ILE A 191 2.87 9.00 -3.91
N GLN A 192 2.67 8.01 -4.80
CA GLN A 192 2.44 6.63 -4.37
C GLN A 192 2.99 5.60 -5.36
N LEU A 193 3.58 4.52 -4.83
CA LEU A 193 3.76 3.26 -5.53
C LEU A 193 2.77 2.26 -4.94
N ILE A 194 1.88 1.72 -5.77
CA ILE A 194 0.77 0.88 -5.32
C ILE A 194 0.79 -0.46 -6.04
N GLY A 195 1.05 -1.52 -5.31
CA GLY A 195 0.81 -2.87 -5.79
C GLY A 195 -0.68 -3.22 -5.79
N VAL A 196 -1.19 -3.78 -6.88
CA VAL A 196 -2.61 -4.09 -7.03
C VAL A 196 -2.80 -5.53 -7.48
N TYR A 197 -3.65 -6.28 -6.80
CA TYR A 197 -3.83 -7.73 -7.01
C TYR A 197 -4.40 -8.14 -8.38
N ASN A 198 -4.93 -7.21 -9.19
CA ASN A 198 -5.30 -7.45 -10.59
C ASN A 198 -5.40 -6.16 -11.41
N VAL A 199 -5.33 -6.29 -12.72
CA VAL A 199 -5.29 -5.18 -13.69
C VAL A 199 -6.60 -4.36 -13.69
N ASP A 200 -7.76 -5.00 -13.55
CA ASP A 200 -9.04 -4.28 -13.58
C ASP A 200 -9.18 -3.34 -12.37
N SER A 201 -8.82 -3.83 -11.17
CA SER A 201 -8.77 -3.00 -9.97
C SER A 201 -7.73 -1.88 -10.09
N MET A 202 -6.60 -2.13 -10.77
CA MET A 202 -5.56 -1.12 -11.00
C MET A 202 -6.11 0.06 -11.81
N LYS A 203 -6.86 -0.20 -12.89
CA LYS A 203 -7.50 0.85 -13.71
C LYS A 203 -8.55 1.66 -12.94
N LEU A 204 -9.37 0.98 -12.15
CA LEU A 204 -10.36 1.63 -11.27
C LEU A 204 -9.69 2.53 -10.24
N LEU A 205 -8.66 2.03 -9.56
CA LEU A 205 -7.92 2.79 -8.55
C LEU A 205 -7.21 4.00 -9.15
N ALA A 206 -6.58 3.87 -10.32
CA ALA A 206 -5.92 4.98 -10.99
C ALA A 206 -6.90 6.12 -11.30
N GLN A 207 -8.09 5.81 -11.81
CA GLN A 207 -9.12 6.80 -12.08
C GLN A 207 -9.66 7.46 -10.78
N ALA A 208 -9.84 6.68 -9.72
CA ALA A 208 -10.26 7.21 -8.42
C ALA A 208 -9.19 8.13 -7.82
N LEU A 209 -7.91 7.71 -7.83
CA LEU A 209 -6.78 8.49 -7.35
C LEU A 209 -6.63 9.83 -8.08
N LEU A 210 -6.75 9.81 -9.41
CA LEU A 210 -6.72 11.04 -10.21
C LEU A 210 -7.80 12.02 -9.76
N LYS A 211 -9.05 11.55 -9.58
CA LYS A 211 -10.16 12.38 -9.09
C LYS A 211 -10.01 12.79 -7.62
N LEU A 212 -9.29 12.03 -6.81
CA LEU A 212 -8.96 12.37 -5.41
C LEU A 212 -7.77 13.33 -5.29
N GLY A 213 -7.18 13.78 -6.42
CA GLY A 213 -6.12 14.79 -6.46
C GLY A 213 -4.71 14.22 -6.23
N THR A 214 -4.48 12.94 -6.46
CA THR A 214 -3.13 12.36 -6.42
C THR A 214 -2.27 12.99 -7.50
N ARG A 215 -1.13 13.53 -7.11
CA ARG A 215 -0.21 14.25 -7.99
C ARG A 215 0.57 13.33 -8.90
N ARG A 216 1.08 12.24 -8.34
CA ARG A 216 1.86 11.24 -9.09
C ARG A 216 1.71 9.85 -8.45
N ALA A 217 1.41 8.84 -9.25
CA ALA A 217 1.38 7.47 -8.77
C ALA A 217 1.79 6.49 -9.87
N ILE A 218 2.43 5.41 -9.46
CA ILE A 218 2.61 4.22 -10.28
C ILE A 218 1.83 3.09 -9.60
N LEU A 219 0.90 2.49 -10.33
CA LEU A 219 0.19 1.28 -9.93
C LEU A 219 0.77 0.13 -10.72
N VAL A 220 1.05 -0.99 -10.06
CA VAL A 220 1.69 -2.17 -10.66
C VAL A 220 0.90 -3.44 -10.39
N ASN A 221 0.89 -4.32 -11.38
CA ASN A 221 0.45 -5.71 -11.28
C ASN A 221 1.27 -6.51 -12.29
N SER A 222 1.86 -7.61 -11.89
CA SER A 222 2.71 -8.40 -12.77
C SER A 222 1.98 -9.58 -13.37
N LYS A 223 2.43 -9.99 -14.54
CA LYS A 223 1.82 -11.09 -15.31
C LYS A 223 1.93 -12.43 -14.60
N ASP A 224 2.90 -12.61 -13.73
CA ASP A 224 3.06 -13.76 -12.83
C ASP A 224 2.14 -13.73 -11.60
N GLY A 225 1.33 -12.68 -11.44
CA GLY A 225 0.32 -12.51 -10.40
C GLY A 225 0.75 -11.68 -9.21
N LEU A 226 2.02 -11.23 -9.12
CA LEU A 226 2.49 -10.37 -8.04
C LEU A 226 1.80 -9.01 -8.06
N ASP A 227 1.45 -8.51 -6.88
CA ASP A 227 1.06 -7.12 -6.65
C ASP A 227 2.27 -6.19 -6.41
N GLU A 228 3.39 -6.49 -7.10
CA GLU A 228 4.65 -5.74 -7.08
C GLU A 228 5.25 -5.69 -8.50
N ALA A 229 6.26 -4.86 -8.73
CA ALA A 229 7.05 -4.94 -9.95
C ALA A 229 7.91 -6.21 -9.90
N SER A 230 7.65 -7.14 -10.84
CA SER A 230 8.29 -8.46 -10.86
C SER A 230 9.62 -8.45 -11.59
N ILE A 231 10.50 -9.36 -11.15
CA ILE A 231 11.74 -9.70 -11.84
C ILE A 231 11.62 -10.99 -12.68
N TYR A 232 10.45 -11.63 -12.69
CA TYR A 232 10.23 -12.92 -13.35
C TYR A 232 9.47 -12.81 -14.67
N ASP A 233 8.53 -11.86 -14.75
CA ASP A 233 7.71 -11.59 -15.95
C ASP A 233 7.45 -10.08 -16.10
N LEU A 234 6.74 -9.71 -17.14
CA LEU A 234 6.33 -8.33 -17.42
C LEU A 234 5.45 -7.78 -16.29
N THR A 235 5.69 -6.53 -15.89
CA THR A 235 4.85 -5.78 -14.99
C THR A 235 3.99 -4.80 -15.78
N TYR A 236 2.67 -4.89 -15.63
CA TYR A 236 1.72 -3.89 -16.12
C TYR A 236 1.79 -2.67 -15.23
N VAL A 237 1.89 -1.51 -15.82
CA VAL A 237 1.97 -0.22 -15.13
C VAL A 237 0.83 0.68 -15.57
N THR A 238 0.18 1.30 -14.61
CA THR A 238 -0.70 2.44 -14.81
C THR A 238 -0.13 3.63 -14.05
N GLU A 239 0.40 4.63 -14.76
CA GLU A 239 1.02 5.81 -14.17
C GLU A 239 0.08 7.01 -14.21
N ILE A 240 -0.03 7.71 -13.08
CA ILE A 240 -0.64 9.03 -12.98
C ILE A 240 0.49 10.06 -12.94
N LYS A 241 0.51 10.95 -13.92
CA LYS A 241 1.45 12.07 -14.00
C LYS A 241 0.79 13.23 -14.76
N ASP A 242 0.97 14.46 -14.27
CA ASP A 242 0.47 15.68 -14.92
C ASP A 242 -1.05 15.63 -15.24
N ASN A 243 -1.85 15.12 -14.31
CA ASN A 243 -3.28 14.87 -14.44
C ASN A 243 -3.68 13.97 -15.62
N LYS A 244 -2.79 13.09 -16.04
CA LYS A 244 -3.03 12.09 -17.10
C LYS A 244 -2.73 10.69 -16.59
N ILE A 245 -3.38 9.72 -17.21
CA ILE A 245 -3.10 8.30 -16.98
C ILE A 245 -2.40 7.78 -18.24
N ALA A 246 -1.28 7.11 -18.04
CA ALA A 246 -0.54 6.37 -19.07
C ALA A 246 -0.42 4.90 -18.67
N GLU A 247 -0.48 4.01 -19.64
CA GLU A 247 -0.29 2.56 -19.44
C GLU A 247 0.93 2.10 -20.23
N TYR A 248 1.80 1.32 -19.60
CA TYR A 248 2.97 0.70 -20.24
C TYR A 248 3.37 -0.58 -19.47
N THR A 249 4.46 -1.20 -19.89
CA THR A 249 5.00 -2.38 -19.20
C THR A 249 6.46 -2.15 -18.80
N ILE A 250 6.87 -2.76 -17.71
CA ILE A 250 8.27 -2.89 -17.29
C ILE A 250 8.70 -4.32 -17.58
N ASN A 251 9.82 -4.48 -18.31
CA ASN A 251 10.45 -5.77 -18.51
C ASN A 251 11.75 -5.82 -17.69
N PRO A 252 11.88 -6.76 -16.73
CA PRO A 252 13.09 -6.83 -15.89
C PRO A 252 14.37 -7.11 -16.66
N ASP A 253 14.29 -7.69 -17.85
CA ASP A 253 15.45 -7.93 -18.72
C ASP A 253 16.10 -6.61 -19.19
N ASP A 254 15.32 -5.54 -19.37
CA ASP A 254 15.82 -4.22 -19.80
C ASP A 254 16.71 -3.56 -18.74
N TYR A 255 16.67 -4.05 -17.49
CA TYR A 255 17.38 -3.54 -16.31
C TYR A 255 18.41 -4.52 -15.75
N HIS A 256 18.64 -5.65 -16.41
CA HIS A 256 19.52 -6.72 -15.91
C HIS A 256 19.12 -7.28 -14.53
N LEU A 257 17.83 -7.19 -14.19
CA LEU A 257 17.27 -7.64 -12.90
C LEU A 257 16.49 -8.95 -13.02
N LYS A 258 16.58 -9.66 -14.16
CA LYS A 258 15.87 -10.94 -14.33
C LYS A 258 16.17 -11.90 -13.19
N GLY A 259 15.12 -12.38 -12.53
CA GLY A 259 15.17 -13.41 -11.50
C GLY A 259 15.18 -14.83 -12.07
N LYS A 260 15.48 -15.79 -11.22
CA LYS A 260 15.54 -17.21 -11.59
C LYS A 260 14.17 -17.86 -11.45
N GLU A 261 13.61 -17.88 -10.25
CA GLU A 261 12.35 -18.58 -9.94
C GLU A 261 11.58 -17.87 -8.82
N LEU A 262 10.29 -17.68 -8.99
CA LEU A 262 9.40 -17.02 -8.02
C LEU A 262 9.48 -17.62 -6.60
N LYS A 263 9.68 -18.95 -6.51
CA LYS A 263 9.83 -19.64 -5.21
C LYS A 263 10.97 -19.10 -4.35
N ASN A 264 11.98 -18.45 -4.95
CA ASN A 264 13.15 -17.93 -4.23
C ASN A 264 12.81 -16.71 -3.35
N ILE A 265 11.62 -16.14 -3.50
CA ILE A 265 11.14 -15.00 -2.69
C ILE A 265 9.87 -15.33 -1.88
N ILE A 266 9.43 -16.59 -1.92
CA ILE A 266 8.29 -17.07 -1.10
C ILE A 266 8.78 -17.39 0.30
N THR A 267 7.99 -16.99 1.30
CA THR A 267 8.27 -17.23 2.71
C THR A 267 7.08 -17.91 3.40
N ASP A 268 7.35 -18.75 4.37
CA ASP A 268 6.35 -19.54 5.10
C ASP A 268 6.04 -18.97 6.50
N SER A 269 6.80 -17.97 6.94
CA SER A 269 6.70 -17.41 8.28
C SER A 269 7.17 -15.95 8.32
N HIS A 270 6.77 -15.25 9.38
CA HIS A 270 7.29 -13.90 9.67
C HIS A 270 8.81 -13.90 9.78
N LYS A 271 9.37 -14.92 10.44
CA LYS A 271 10.82 -15.03 10.63
C LYS A 271 11.55 -15.17 9.30
N SER A 272 11.11 -16.08 8.41
CA SER A 272 11.76 -16.26 7.10
C SER A 272 11.65 -14.97 6.24
N SER A 273 10.56 -14.19 6.37
CA SER A 273 10.42 -12.89 5.71
C SER A 273 11.39 -11.85 6.27
N LEU A 274 11.62 -11.82 7.59
CA LEU A 274 12.61 -10.94 8.22
C LEU A 274 14.03 -11.35 7.83
N ASP A 275 14.36 -12.64 7.91
CA ASP A 275 15.69 -13.15 7.55
C ASP A 275 16.04 -12.81 6.09
N MET A 276 15.09 -12.96 5.16
CA MET A 276 15.27 -12.59 3.75
C MET A 276 15.45 -11.07 3.57
N THR A 277 14.71 -10.26 4.31
CA THR A 277 14.85 -8.81 4.31
C THR A 277 16.24 -8.39 4.81
N LEU A 278 16.75 -9.03 5.88
CA LEU A 278 18.09 -8.75 6.41
C LEU A 278 19.20 -9.18 5.45
N ALA A 279 19.02 -10.29 4.72
CA ALA A 279 19.94 -10.72 3.66
C ALA A 279 20.03 -9.66 2.54
N VAL A 280 18.89 -9.09 2.13
CA VAL A 280 18.88 -7.95 1.17
C VAL A 280 19.64 -6.75 1.75
N PHE A 281 19.44 -6.37 3.01
CA PHE A 281 20.11 -5.24 3.63
C PHE A 281 21.63 -5.48 3.86
N ASN A 282 22.04 -6.74 3.88
CA ASN A 282 23.46 -7.15 3.85
C ASN A 282 24.06 -7.19 2.43
N ASN A 283 23.28 -6.81 1.40
CA ASN A 283 23.67 -6.83 0.00
C ASN A 283 24.02 -8.25 -0.52
N GLU A 284 23.33 -9.28 -0.05
CA GLU A 284 23.52 -10.64 -0.51
C GLU A 284 22.87 -10.84 -1.88
N ASP A 285 23.66 -11.29 -2.88
CA ASP A 285 23.14 -11.50 -4.26
C ASP A 285 22.06 -12.60 -4.27
N SER A 286 20.84 -12.16 -4.58
CA SER A 286 19.65 -13.01 -4.56
C SER A 286 18.51 -12.44 -5.42
N ASP A 287 17.50 -13.25 -5.71
CA ASP A 287 16.27 -12.77 -6.35
C ASP A 287 15.55 -11.76 -5.44
N ALA A 288 15.62 -11.93 -4.11
CA ALA A 288 15.07 -10.98 -3.15
C ALA A 288 15.73 -9.59 -3.23
N LEU A 289 17.07 -9.54 -3.40
CA LEU A 289 17.79 -8.30 -3.64
C LEU A 289 17.29 -7.60 -4.92
N LYS A 290 17.23 -8.34 -6.01
CA LYS A 290 16.83 -7.80 -7.33
C LYS A 290 15.43 -7.22 -7.33
N ILE A 291 14.45 -7.95 -6.77
CA ILE A 291 13.07 -7.46 -6.74
C ILE A 291 12.90 -6.27 -5.78
N ALA A 292 13.62 -6.27 -4.65
CA ALA A 292 13.62 -5.14 -3.74
C ALA A 292 14.23 -3.89 -4.38
N VAL A 293 15.34 -4.04 -5.13
CA VAL A 293 15.97 -2.94 -5.88
C VAL A 293 15.04 -2.41 -6.95
N LEU A 294 14.38 -3.26 -7.75
CA LEU A 294 13.45 -2.80 -8.79
C LEU A 294 12.32 -1.96 -8.18
N ASN A 295 11.68 -2.44 -7.11
CA ASN A 295 10.58 -1.69 -6.47
C ASN A 295 11.08 -0.44 -5.74
N ALA A 296 12.27 -0.47 -5.13
CA ALA A 296 12.89 0.71 -4.53
C ALA A 296 13.21 1.78 -5.58
N SER A 297 13.72 1.37 -6.75
CA SER A 297 14.04 2.31 -7.83
C SER A 297 12.79 3.04 -8.36
N LEU A 298 11.64 2.39 -8.39
CA LEU A 298 10.38 3.06 -8.71
C LEU A 298 9.99 4.11 -7.65
N LEU A 299 10.22 3.84 -6.36
CA LEU A 299 10.01 4.84 -5.29
C LEU A 299 10.96 6.02 -5.42
N VAL A 300 12.25 5.77 -5.69
CA VAL A 300 13.26 6.82 -5.90
C VAL A 300 12.91 7.67 -7.12
N MET A 301 12.59 7.02 -8.25
CA MET A 301 12.18 7.69 -9.50
C MET A 301 10.95 8.58 -9.29
N LEU A 302 9.91 8.07 -8.63
CA LEU A 302 8.69 8.83 -8.35
C LEU A 302 8.95 10.04 -7.46
N TYR A 303 9.78 9.88 -6.44
CA TYR A 303 10.03 10.93 -5.46
C TYR A 303 11.01 11.98 -5.95
N LYS A 304 12.10 11.59 -6.60
CA LYS A 304 13.16 12.50 -7.06
C LYS A 304 12.94 13.06 -8.46
N ASP A 305 11.92 12.59 -9.19
CA ASP A 305 11.69 12.91 -10.60
C ASP A 305 12.90 12.54 -11.50
N CYS A 306 13.54 11.37 -11.22
CA CYS A 306 14.63 10.86 -12.04
C CYS A 306 14.15 10.58 -13.47
N ASP A 307 15.01 10.80 -14.46
CA ASP A 307 14.68 10.59 -15.87
C ASP A 307 14.53 9.11 -16.22
N THR A 308 15.33 8.23 -15.60
CA THR A 308 15.32 6.79 -15.90
C THR A 308 15.26 5.91 -14.64
N ILE A 309 14.73 4.70 -14.81
CA ILE A 309 14.77 3.66 -13.77
C ILE A 309 16.23 3.25 -13.49
N ASN A 310 17.12 3.24 -14.51
CA ASN A 310 18.52 2.84 -14.34
C ASN A 310 19.30 3.77 -13.41
N ASP A 311 19.05 5.08 -13.43
CA ASP A 311 19.67 6.02 -12.50
C ASP A 311 19.26 5.70 -11.07
N ALA A 312 17.98 5.43 -10.85
CA ALA A 312 17.45 5.05 -9.55
C ALA A 312 17.96 3.68 -9.06
N ILE A 313 18.13 2.69 -9.98
CA ILE A 313 18.75 1.39 -9.65
C ILE A 313 20.18 1.59 -9.16
N THR A 314 20.98 2.41 -9.86
CA THR A 314 22.35 2.71 -9.48
C THR A 314 22.42 3.29 -8.07
N GLU A 315 21.58 4.26 -7.75
CA GLU A 315 21.51 4.86 -6.41
C GLU A 315 21.11 3.85 -5.33
N CYS A 316 20.13 2.97 -5.62
CA CYS A 316 19.72 1.91 -4.70
C CYS A 316 20.86 0.91 -4.43
N MET A 317 21.57 0.50 -5.47
CA MET A 317 22.71 -0.42 -5.35
C MET A 317 23.89 0.20 -4.58
N GLU A 318 24.14 1.49 -4.75
CA GLU A 318 25.15 2.22 -3.96
C GLU A 318 24.78 2.25 -2.48
N ALA A 319 23.51 2.53 -2.14
CA ALA A 319 23.03 2.54 -0.75
C ALA A 319 23.11 1.16 -0.08
N LEU A 320 22.92 0.08 -0.83
CA LEU A 320 23.09 -1.29 -0.35
C LEU A 320 24.58 -1.64 -0.16
N SER A 321 25.42 -1.33 -1.13
CA SER A 321 26.85 -1.69 -1.12
C SER A 321 27.64 -1.00 0.00
N ASN A 322 27.24 0.20 0.40
CA ASN A 322 27.86 0.95 1.51
C ASN A 322 27.17 0.73 2.87
N TYR A 323 26.23 -0.22 2.95
CA TYR A 323 25.46 -0.58 4.14
C TYR A 323 24.54 0.51 4.70
N SER A 324 24.30 1.62 4.00
CA SER A 324 23.41 2.69 4.46
C SER A 324 21.99 2.21 4.71
N VAL A 325 21.52 1.21 3.96
CA VAL A 325 20.19 0.62 4.13
C VAL A 325 20.08 -0.11 5.46
N ARG A 326 21.05 -0.96 5.77
CA ARG A 326 21.11 -1.71 7.04
C ARG A 326 21.21 -0.76 8.23
N ASP A 327 22.04 0.25 8.14
CA ASP A 327 22.20 1.26 9.19
C ASP A 327 20.88 2.04 9.40
N LYS A 328 20.20 2.41 8.32
CA LYS A 328 18.90 3.07 8.35
C LYS A 328 17.86 2.22 9.04
N PHE A 329 17.79 0.91 8.76
CA PHE A 329 16.88 -0.02 9.39
C PHE A 329 17.13 -0.13 10.90
N ASN A 330 18.38 -0.31 11.31
CA ASN A 330 18.76 -0.37 12.72
C ASN A 330 18.44 0.94 13.47
N GLN A 331 18.80 2.09 12.87
CA GLN A 331 18.46 3.41 13.42
C GLN A 331 16.94 3.58 13.62
N TYR A 332 16.14 3.09 12.67
CA TYR A 332 14.67 3.15 12.79
C TYR A 332 14.17 2.32 13.97
N ILE A 333 14.66 1.09 14.14
CA ILE A 333 14.30 0.23 15.28
C ILE A 333 14.64 0.94 16.60
N ASP A 334 15.87 1.41 16.76
CA ASP A 334 16.32 2.08 17.96
C ASP A 334 15.50 3.36 18.25
N PHE A 335 15.26 4.18 17.22
CA PHE A 335 14.53 5.44 17.35
C PHE A 335 13.08 5.24 17.76
N THR A 336 12.39 4.23 17.20
CA THR A 336 10.99 3.95 17.55
C THR A 336 10.82 3.57 19.03
N ASN A 337 11.84 3.01 19.66
CA ASN A 337 11.82 2.64 21.08
C ASN A 337 12.19 3.79 22.02
N GLN A 338 12.67 4.93 21.48
CA GLN A 338 13.07 6.10 22.25
C GLN A 338 12.02 7.23 22.22
N VAL A 339 11.14 7.26 21.20
CA VAL A 339 10.16 8.34 21.00
C VAL A 339 8.81 8.06 21.66
#